data_f6a904ee6c5fdc89a853e881dc771b48
#
_entry.id   f6a904ee6c5fdc89a853e881dc771b48
#
_cell.length_a   1.000
_cell.length_b   1.000
_cell.length_c   1.000
_cell.angle_alpha   90.00
_cell.angle_beta   90.00
_cell.angle_gamma   90.00
#
_symmetry.space_group_name_H-M   'P 1'
#
loop_
_entity.id
_entity.type
_entity.pdbx_description
1 polymer ?
#
loop_
_entity_poly.entity_id
_entity_poly.type
_entity_poly.pdbx_seq_one_letter_code
_entity_poly.pdbx_strand_id
1 'polypeptide(L)'
;MNLTHLDDNNRPKMVDVSDKHETRRVAIASGEISMSQEAFEAIISNNTKKGPVLQTAVVAAIMGVKKTSDLIPMCHPLLLSGINCEVEEQSELPGFKLIVTAKLNGQTGVEMEALTGVSI
;
A
#
# COMPACT_ATOMS: atom_id res chain seq x y z
N MET A 1 -19.51 -21.09 2.69
CA MET A 1 -18.81 -19.95 2.10
C MET A 1 -17.94 -20.43 0.94
N ASN A 2 -18.07 -19.78 -0.19
CA ASN A 2 -17.26 -20.14 -1.36
C ASN A 2 -15.93 -19.40 -1.32
N LEU A 3 -14.84 -20.14 -1.45
CA LEU A 3 -13.51 -19.55 -1.54
C LEU A 3 -13.22 -19.24 -3.01
N THR A 4 -13.21 -17.97 -3.36
CA THR A 4 -13.15 -17.51 -4.74
C THR A 4 -11.77 -17.67 -5.40
N HIS A 5 -10.73 -17.97 -4.62
CA HIS A 5 -9.37 -18.17 -5.13
C HIS A 5 -8.95 -19.65 -5.14
N LEU A 6 -9.90 -20.56 -5.03
CA LEU A 6 -9.65 -21.99 -5.10
C LEU A 6 -10.51 -22.60 -6.21
N ASP A 7 -9.95 -23.58 -6.94
CA ASP A 7 -10.70 -24.37 -7.89
C ASP A 7 -11.43 -25.54 -7.18
N ASP A 8 -12.13 -26.40 -7.96
CA ASP A 8 -12.89 -27.52 -7.43
C ASP A 8 -12.01 -28.55 -6.69
N ASN A 9 -10.70 -28.53 -6.89
CA ASN A 9 -9.72 -29.39 -6.25
C ASN A 9 -8.98 -28.68 -5.10
N ASN A 10 -9.49 -27.55 -4.62
CA ASN A 10 -8.88 -26.71 -3.58
C ASN A 10 -7.50 -26.17 -3.97
N ARG A 11 -7.24 -25.99 -5.26
CA ARG A 11 -6.00 -25.40 -5.75
C ARG A 11 -6.17 -23.89 -5.89
N PRO A 12 -5.16 -23.12 -5.50
CA PRO A 12 -5.22 -21.68 -5.72
C PRO A 12 -5.40 -21.35 -7.21
N LYS A 13 -6.30 -20.45 -7.49
CA LYS A 13 -6.49 -19.90 -8.84
C LYS A 13 -6.91 -18.45 -8.76
N MET A 14 -6.67 -17.71 -9.83
CA MET A 14 -7.11 -16.33 -9.95
C MET A 14 -8.57 -16.30 -10.40
N VAL A 15 -9.36 -15.44 -9.78
CA VAL A 15 -10.78 -15.30 -10.09
C VAL A 15 -10.96 -14.60 -11.42
N ASP A 16 -11.82 -15.18 -12.28
CA ASP A 16 -12.28 -14.49 -13.49
C ASP A 16 -13.33 -13.46 -13.08
N VAL A 17 -13.04 -12.19 -13.35
CA VAL A 17 -13.93 -11.06 -12.99
C VAL A 17 -14.56 -10.42 -14.23
N SER A 18 -14.48 -11.08 -15.39
CA SER A 18 -14.96 -10.51 -16.65
C SER A 18 -16.46 -10.18 -16.64
N ASP A 19 -17.26 -10.87 -15.84
CA ASP A 19 -18.71 -10.67 -15.74
C ASP A 19 -19.11 -9.58 -14.74
N LYS A 20 -18.16 -9.04 -13.98
CA LYS A 20 -18.46 -8.00 -13.01
C LYS A 20 -18.51 -6.63 -13.67
N HIS A 21 -19.43 -5.79 -13.22
CA HIS A 21 -19.49 -4.41 -13.67
C HIS A 21 -18.34 -3.60 -13.09
N GLU A 22 -17.84 -2.64 -13.85
CA GLU A 22 -16.86 -1.71 -13.36
C GLU A 22 -17.47 -0.77 -12.33
N THR A 23 -16.78 -0.58 -11.22
CA THR A 23 -17.13 0.35 -10.18
C THR A 23 -15.87 1.05 -9.67
N ARG A 24 -16.07 2.18 -9.02
CA ARG A 24 -14.97 2.86 -8.35
C ARG A 24 -14.56 2.07 -7.10
N ARG A 25 -13.31 1.71 -7.04
CA ARG A 25 -12.71 0.98 -5.90
C ARG A 25 -11.71 1.89 -5.21
N VAL A 26 -11.80 1.96 -3.89
CA VAL A 26 -10.87 2.74 -3.07
C VAL A 26 -10.49 1.90 -1.87
N ALA A 27 -9.21 1.80 -1.59
CA ALA A 27 -8.72 1.19 -0.37
C ALA A 27 -7.74 2.14 0.31
N ILE A 28 -7.82 2.19 1.63
CA ILE A 28 -6.93 3.01 2.45
C ILE A 28 -6.31 2.09 3.48
N ALA A 29 -4.99 2.07 3.52
CA ALA A 29 -4.22 1.34 4.52
C ALA A 29 -3.35 2.31 5.30
N SER A 30 -3.13 2.02 6.57
CA SER A 30 -2.23 2.82 7.38
C SER A 30 -1.29 1.94 8.19
N GLY A 31 -0.13 2.48 8.52
CA GLY A 31 0.83 1.83 9.36
C GLY A 31 1.64 2.86 10.13
N GLU A 32 2.19 2.44 11.25
CA GLU A 32 3.00 3.32 12.08
C GLU A 32 4.39 2.72 12.23
N ILE A 33 5.38 3.60 12.31
CA ILE A 33 6.75 3.22 12.64
C ILE A 33 7.21 4.05 13.83
N SER A 34 7.72 3.37 14.85
CA SER A 34 8.29 4.02 16.01
C SER A 34 9.82 3.95 15.95
N MET A 35 10.48 4.93 16.51
CA MET A 35 11.93 5.06 16.45
C MET A 35 12.45 5.78 17.69
N SER A 36 13.77 5.88 17.82
CA SER A 36 14.36 6.66 18.88
C SER A 36 14.03 8.14 18.71
N GLN A 37 14.04 8.88 19.82
CA GLN A 37 13.83 10.33 19.78
C GLN A 37 14.88 11.01 18.91
N GLU A 38 16.13 10.53 18.98
CA GLU A 38 17.22 11.05 18.17
C GLU A 38 16.95 10.89 16.67
N ALA A 39 16.51 9.70 16.24
CA ALA A 39 16.19 9.45 14.83
C ALA A 39 14.99 10.29 14.38
N PHE A 40 13.97 10.40 15.23
CA PHE A 40 12.78 11.18 14.92
C PHE A 40 13.14 12.65 14.68
N GLU A 41 13.91 13.24 15.58
CA GLU A 41 14.35 14.63 15.46
C GLU A 41 15.22 14.87 14.23
N ALA A 42 16.09 13.92 13.89
CA ALA A 42 16.92 14.00 12.69
C ALA A 42 16.06 14.04 11.44
N ILE A 43 15.01 13.24 11.40
CA ILE A 43 14.10 13.20 10.23
C ILE A 43 13.29 14.50 10.13
N ILE A 44 12.72 14.98 11.24
CA ILE A 44 11.92 16.21 11.26
C ILE A 44 12.77 17.41 10.83
N SER A 45 14.00 17.49 11.32
CA SER A 45 14.90 18.60 10.99
C SER A 45 15.53 18.46 9.60
N ASN A 46 15.24 17.38 8.90
CA ASN A 46 15.81 17.05 7.60
C ASN A 46 17.34 16.92 7.65
N ASN A 47 17.85 16.48 8.79
CA ASN A 47 19.29 16.38 9.06
C ASN A 47 19.76 14.93 8.99
N THR A 48 19.51 14.28 7.84
CA THR A 48 19.91 12.90 7.61
C THR A 48 20.94 12.83 6.48
N LYS A 49 21.86 11.87 6.58
CA LYS A 49 22.96 11.73 5.62
C LYS A 49 22.51 11.38 4.22
N LYS A 50 21.38 10.67 4.10
CA LYS A 50 20.87 10.19 2.81
C LYS A 50 19.79 11.09 2.21
N GLY A 51 19.57 12.28 2.78
CA GLY A 51 18.61 13.25 2.29
C GLY A 51 17.23 13.11 2.90
N PRO A 52 16.19 13.62 2.26
CA PRO A 52 14.85 13.74 2.86
C PRO A 52 14.17 12.37 2.99
N VAL A 53 14.06 11.89 4.22
CA VAL A 53 13.53 10.56 4.52
C VAL A 53 12.04 10.46 4.20
N LEU A 54 11.23 11.45 4.58
CA LEU A 54 9.78 11.38 4.39
C LEU A 54 9.38 11.41 2.92
N GLN A 55 10.03 12.23 2.12
CA GLN A 55 9.79 12.26 0.67
C GLN A 55 10.18 10.93 0.02
N THR A 56 11.28 10.34 0.44
CA THR A 56 11.72 9.03 -0.04
C THR A 56 10.71 7.95 0.33
N ALA A 57 10.17 8.00 1.55
CA ALA A 57 9.15 7.06 2.00
C ALA A 57 7.87 7.15 1.14
N VAL A 58 7.44 8.36 0.79
CA VAL A 58 6.28 8.55 -0.08
C VAL A 58 6.51 7.92 -1.46
N VAL A 59 7.68 8.15 -2.05
CA VAL A 59 8.03 7.56 -3.35
C VAL A 59 8.08 6.03 -3.24
N ALA A 60 8.68 5.51 -2.18
CA ALA A 60 8.77 4.07 -1.95
C ALA A 60 7.37 3.44 -1.80
N ALA A 61 6.45 4.11 -1.11
CA ALA A 61 5.08 3.63 -0.97
C ALA A 61 4.37 3.54 -2.33
N ILE A 62 4.52 4.55 -3.16
CA ILE A 62 3.93 4.57 -4.50
C ILE A 62 4.53 3.44 -5.35
N MET A 63 5.83 3.25 -5.31
CA MET A 63 6.49 2.14 -6.00
C MET A 63 6.00 0.79 -5.49
N GLY A 64 5.82 0.65 -4.17
CA GLY A 64 5.31 -0.56 -3.57
C GLY A 64 3.91 -0.90 -4.06
N VAL A 65 3.02 0.09 -4.13
CA VAL A 65 1.67 -0.09 -4.69
C VAL A 65 1.75 -0.65 -6.11
N LYS A 66 2.62 -0.08 -6.94
CA LYS A 66 2.78 -0.50 -8.34
C LYS A 66 3.42 -1.88 -8.50
N LYS A 67 4.09 -2.39 -7.48
CA LYS A 67 4.77 -3.69 -7.49
C LYS A 67 3.96 -4.80 -6.82
N THR A 68 2.73 -4.54 -6.45
CA THR A 68 1.93 -5.48 -5.66
C THR A 68 1.82 -6.84 -6.33
N SER A 69 1.55 -6.89 -7.64
CA SER A 69 1.41 -8.16 -8.36
C SER A 69 2.71 -8.98 -8.41
N ASP A 70 3.86 -8.32 -8.29
CA ASP A 70 5.15 -9.01 -8.25
C ASP A 70 5.47 -9.56 -6.86
N LEU A 71 4.87 -9.01 -5.82
CA LEU A 71 5.20 -9.32 -4.43
C LEU A 71 4.16 -10.20 -3.74
N ILE A 72 2.89 -10.07 -4.12
CA ILE A 72 1.78 -10.75 -3.46
C ILE A 72 1.23 -11.82 -4.39
N PRO A 73 1.24 -13.09 -3.98
CA PRO A 73 0.67 -14.16 -4.78
C PRO A 73 -0.81 -13.92 -5.09
N MET A 74 -1.24 -14.32 -6.26
CA MET A 74 -2.64 -14.29 -6.69
C MET A 74 -3.18 -12.87 -6.95
N CYS A 75 -2.31 -11.86 -7.05
CA CYS A 75 -2.70 -10.52 -7.43
C CYS A 75 -2.41 -10.27 -8.91
N HIS A 76 -3.39 -9.73 -9.62
CA HIS A 76 -3.21 -9.28 -11.01
C HIS A 76 -2.51 -7.93 -11.04
N PRO A 77 -1.73 -7.64 -12.09
CA PRO A 77 -1.33 -6.27 -12.37
C PRO A 77 -2.57 -5.42 -12.64
N LEU A 78 -2.67 -4.28 -11.96
CA LEU A 78 -3.81 -3.38 -12.07
C LEU A 78 -3.38 -2.01 -12.59
N LEU A 79 -4.20 -1.43 -13.45
CA LEU A 79 -4.03 -0.06 -13.90
C LEU A 79 -4.79 0.85 -12.93
N LEU A 80 -4.07 1.39 -11.94
CA LEU A 80 -4.67 2.22 -10.91
C LEU A 80 -4.98 3.61 -11.42
N SER A 81 -6.10 4.17 -11.00
CA SER A 81 -6.50 5.54 -11.35
C SER A 81 -5.90 6.58 -10.41
N GLY A 82 -5.45 6.18 -9.24
CA GLY A 82 -4.81 7.09 -8.29
C GLY A 82 -4.09 6.35 -7.18
N ILE A 83 -3.00 6.95 -6.73
CA ILE A 83 -2.25 6.51 -5.57
C ILE A 83 -1.87 7.76 -4.79
N ASN A 84 -2.12 7.74 -3.48
CA ASN A 84 -1.71 8.83 -2.61
C ASN A 84 -1.06 8.25 -1.35
N CYS A 85 -0.04 8.90 -0.86
CA CYS A 85 0.59 8.56 0.41
C CYS A 85 0.77 9.82 1.23
N GLU A 86 0.21 9.81 2.43
CA GLU A 86 0.36 10.88 3.41
C GLU A 86 1.20 10.38 4.57
N VAL A 87 1.99 11.26 5.15
CA VAL A 87 2.81 10.98 6.33
C VAL A 87 2.44 11.96 7.41
N GLU A 88 2.12 11.44 8.59
CA GLU A 88 1.81 12.25 9.76
C GLU A 88 2.88 12.05 10.83
N GLU A 89 3.38 13.15 11.39
CA GLU A 89 4.27 13.09 12.54
C GLU A 89 3.50 12.66 13.78
N GLN A 90 4.06 11.73 14.53
CA GLN A 90 3.50 11.23 15.78
C GLN A 90 4.55 11.39 16.87
N SER A 91 4.55 12.56 17.51
CA SER A 91 5.57 12.90 18.51
C SER A 91 5.59 11.94 19.70
N GLU A 92 4.46 11.35 20.01
CA GLU A 92 4.32 10.46 21.17
C GLU A 92 4.90 9.07 20.96
N LEU A 93 4.97 8.58 19.72
CA LEU A 93 5.55 7.27 19.45
C LEU A 93 7.02 7.19 19.90
N PRO A 94 7.98 8.09 19.64
CA PRO A 94 8.02 9.02 18.49
C PRO A 94 8.13 8.26 17.17
N GLY A 95 7.60 8.83 16.13
CA GLY A 95 7.61 8.17 14.83
C GLY A 95 6.64 8.81 13.85
N PHE A 96 6.19 8.00 12.90
CA PHE A 96 5.35 8.48 11.81
C PHE A 96 4.24 7.49 11.51
N LYS A 97 3.11 8.02 11.08
CA LYS A 97 2.00 7.24 10.53
C LYS A 97 1.95 7.49 9.03
N LEU A 98 1.93 6.41 8.26
CA LEU A 98 1.79 6.48 6.81
C LEU A 98 0.38 6.03 6.45
N ILE A 99 -0.25 6.77 5.52
CA ILE A 99 -1.59 6.48 5.05
C ILE A 99 -1.53 6.39 3.53
N VAL A 100 -1.80 5.20 3.00
CA VAL A 100 -1.75 4.95 1.56
C VAL A 100 -3.16 4.72 1.04
N THR A 101 -3.54 5.49 0.04
CA THR A 101 -4.81 5.36 -0.66
C THR A 101 -4.55 4.87 -2.07
N ALA A 102 -5.21 3.78 -2.48
CA ALA A 102 -5.18 3.27 -3.84
C ALA A 102 -6.58 3.32 -4.42
N LYS A 103 -6.68 3.73 -5.69
CA LYS A 103 -7.95 3.89 -6.40
C LYS A 103 -7.91 3.19 -7.73
N LEU A 104 -9.02 2.58 -8.10
CA LEU A 104 -9.19 1.88 -9.36
C LEU A 104 -10.63 2.01 -9.82
N ASN A 105 -10.84 2.25 -11.10
CA ASN A 105 -12.13 2.04 -11.74
C ASN A 105 -12.07 0.67 -12.43
N GLY A 106 -12.75 -0.31 -11.87
CA GLY A 106 -12.63 -1.67 -12.35
C GLY A 106 -13.49 -2.66 -11.58
N GLN A 107 -13.15 -3.93 -11.71
CA GLN A 107 -13.96 -5.05 -11.25
C GLN A 107 -13.41 -5.71 -9.99
N THR A 108 -12.23 -5.31 -9.53
CA THR A 108 -11.57 -5.91 -8.37
C THR A 108 -11.20 -4.85 -7.34
N GLY A 109 -11.03 -5.26 -6.09
CA GLY A 109 -10.59 -4.37 -5.03
C GLY A 109 -9.10 -4.06 -5.11
N VAL A 110 -8.66 -3.09 -4.34
CA VAL A 110 -7.27 -2.59 -4.31
C VAL A 110 -6.67 -2.64 -2.91
N GLU A 111 -7.18 -3.50 -2.05
CA GLU A 111 -6.73 -3.62 -0.67
C GLU A 111 -5.27 -4.04 -0.58
N MET A 112 -4.87 -5.00 -1.40
CA MET A 112 -3.50 -5.51 -1.38
C MET A 112 -2.51 -4.46 -1.87
N GLU A 113 -2.92 -3.63 -2.83
CA GLU A 113 -2.13 -2.52 -3.32
C GLU A 113 -1.86 -1.50 -2.21
N ALA A 114 -2.90 -1.11 -1.48
CA ALA A 114 -2.75 -0.16 -0.38
C ALA A 114 -1.89 -0.76 0.75
N LEU A 115 -2.10 -2.01 1.11
CA LEU A 115 -1.31 -2.70 2.16
C LEU A 115 0.15 -2.85 1.75
N THR A 116 0.42 -3.19 0.50
CA THR A 116 1.79 -3.32 0.01
C THR A 116 2.50 -1.97 0.08
N GLY A 117 1.83 -0.91 -0.36
CA GLY A 117 2.40 0.43 -0.33
C GLY A 117 2.80 0.86 1.08
N VAL A 118 1.93 0.61 2.05
CA VAL A 118 2.20 1.00 3.44
C VAL A 118 3.33 0.18 4.07
N SER A 119 3.53 -1.05 3.58
CA SER A 119 4.53 -1.99 4.14
C SER A 119 5.94 -1.76 3.61
N ILE A 120 6.05 -1.16 2.43
CA ILE A 120 7.34 -0.88 1.83
C ILE A 120 7.94 0.41 2.38
#